data_e88493ee0881793b1a01229a468db19f
#
_entry.id   e88493ee0881793b1a01229a468db19f
#
_cell.length_a   1.000
_cell.length_b   1.000
_cell.length_c   1.000
_cell.angle_alpha   90.00
_cell.angle_beta   90.00
_cell.angle_gamma   90.00
#
_symmetry.space_group_name_H-M   'P 1'
#
loop_
_entity.id
_entity.type
_entity.pdbx_description
1 polymer ?
#
loop_
_entity_poly.entity_id
_entity_poly.type
_entity_poly.pdbx_seq_one_letter_code
_entity_poly.pdbx_strand_id
1 'polypeptide(L)'
;MCLTHFKLWKNFFELFRKGKDYTTSPSFWFRKGNNVIKNSNLPLMTAKDMDNLPPLLYQDDELIYQRSGIKPLNTKDFIKYTGLSYHTVWSIGCPLHCTYCGNTKFIEYDNAYRRIRHSSPQTIVEEIKRAISKQPHLSTVAFHDDSFLSLPYAQLEEFAKLYKAEIKIP
;
A
#
# COMPACT_ATOMS: atom_id res chain seq x y z
N MET A 1 -0.51 2.65 -3.77
CA MET A 1 -1.92 2.81 -3.33
C MET A 1 -1.90 3.30 -1.90
N CYS A 2 -2.41 4.50 -1.61
CA CYS A 2 -2.18 5.13 -0.30
C CYS A 2 -3.00 4.43 0.80
N LEU A 3 -2.34 3.85 1.79
CA LEU A 3 -2.94 3.12 2.92
C LEU A 3 -3.84 3.99 3.83
N THR A 4 -3.80 5.32 3.69
CA THR A 4 -4.75 6.27 4.26
C THR A 4 -6.19 5.99 3.82
N HIS A 5 -6.37 5.29 2.69
CA HIS A 5 -7.67 5.01 2.11
C HIS A 5 -8.58 4.13 2.98
N PHE A 6 -8.04 3.24 3.80
CA PHE A 6 -8.89 2.37 4.64
C PHE A 6 -9.70 3.17 5.68
N LYS A 7 -9.05 4.08 6.43
CA LYS A 7 -9.75 4.96 7.40
C LYS A 7 -10.74 5.90 6.69
N LEU A 8 -10.36 6.39 5.53
CA LEU A 8 -11.14 7.27 4.67
C LEU A 8 -12.44 6.60 4.22
N TRP A 9 -12.34 5.42 3.60
CA TRP A 9 -13.51 4.67 3.14
C TRP A 9 -14.40 4.22 4.28
N LYS A 10 -13.82 3.81 5.42
CA LYS A 10 -14.59 3.43 6.61
C LYS A 10 -15.47 4.60 7.08
N ASN A 11 -14.90 5.79 7.23
CA ASN A 11 -15.66 6.98 7.63
C ASN A 11 -16.77 7.31 6.63
N PHE A 12 -16.45 7.35 5.33
CA PHE A 12 -17.43 7.60 4.28
C PHE A 12 -18.60 6.62 4.34
N PHE A 13 -18.31 5.31 4.36
CA PHE A 13 -19.36 4.28 4.38
C PHE A 13 -20.18 4.28 5.67
N GLU A 14 -19.58 4.62 6.81
CA GLU A 14 -20.32 4.76 8.07
C GLU A 14 -21.36 5.89 7.97
N LEU A 15 -20.97 7.05 7.44
CA LEU A 15 -21.91 8.16 7.24
C LEU A 15 -22.99 7.80 6.22
N PHE A 16 -22.59 7.25 5.07
CA PHE A 16 -23.51 6.85 4.01
C PHE A 16 -24.56 5.85 4.48
N ARG A 17 -24.12 4.77 5.17
CA ARG A 17 -25.03 3.73 5.69
C ARG A 17 -25.98 4.23 6.77
N LYS A 18 -25.60 5.26 7.54
CA LYS A 18 -26.42 5.87 8.57
C LYS A 18 -27.32 7.00 8.03
N GLY A 19 -27.37 7.23 6.73
CA GLY A 19 -28.12 8.32 6.12
C GLY A 19 -27.67 9.73 6.55
N LYS A 20 -26.42 9.86 7.05
CA LYS A 20 -25.82 11.13 7.44
C LYS A 20 -25.20 11.83 6.24
N ASP A 21 -24.92 13.12 6.37
CA ASP A 21 -24.25 13.88 5.33
C ASP A 21 -22.80 13.36 5.14
N TYR A 22 -22.60 12.52 4.14
CA TYR A 22 -21.31 11.97 3.77
C TYR A 22 -20.44 12.96 2.99
N THR A 23 -21.00 14.10 2.54
CA THR A 23 -20.22 15.12 1.82
C THR A 23 -19.23 15.86 2.73
N THR A 24 -19.31 15.64 4.04
CA THR A 24 -18.37 16.12 5.05
C THR A 24 -17.18 15.19 5.27
N SER A 25 -17.12 14.03 4.59
CA SER A 25 -16.07 13.04 4.77
C SER A 25 -14.69 13.61 4.42
N PRO A 26 -13.71 13.58 5.34
CA PRO A 26 -12.38 14.13 5.10
C PRO A 26 -11.65 13.40 3.97
N SER A 27 -10.74 14.09 3.29
CA SER A 27 -9.97 13.62 2.12
C SER A 27 -10.81 13.29 0.88
N PHE A 28 -12.11 13.55 0.88
CA PHE A 28 -12.97 13.46 -0.29
C PHE A 28 -13.33 14.83 -0.86
N TRP A 29 -13.45 14.88 -2.15
CA TRP A 29 -14.03 16.00 -2.86
C TRP A 29 -15.36 15.58 -3.45
N PHE A 30 -16.38 16.39 -3.26
CA PHE A 30 -17.73 16.12 -3.75
C PHE A 30 -18.16 17.20 -4.72
N ARG A 31 -18.78 16.81 -5.82
CA ARG A 31 -19.42 17.75 -6.74
C ARG A 31 -20.91 17.85 -6.42
N LYS A 32 -21.38 19.06 -6.16
CA LYS A 32 -22.80 19.37 -5.98
C LYS A 32 -23.21 20.45 -6.98
N GLY A 33 -23.84 20.04 -8.10
CA GLY A 33 -24.09 20.95 -9.22
C GLY A 33 -22.76 21.46 -9.82
N ASN A 34 -22.60 22.79 -9.84
CA ASN A 34 -21.39 23.46 -10.32
C ASN A 34 -20.34 23.69 -9.21
N ASN A 35 -20.68 23.40 -7.96
CA ASN A 35 -19.77 23.62 -6.84
C ASN A 35 -18.98 22.36 -6.49
N VAL A 36 -17.70 22.53 -6.12
CA VAL A 36 -16.84 21.45 -5.61
C VAL A 36 -16.57 21.70 -4.12
N ILE A 37 -17.05 20.77 -3.29
CA ILE A 37 -16.75 20.74 -1.85
C ILE A 37 -15.40 20.04 -1.69
N LYS A 38 -14.39 20.74 -1.16
CA LYS A 38 -13.05 20.22 -0.92
C LYS A 38 -12.86 20.09 0.59
N ASN A 39 -12.88 18.86 1.10
CA ASN A 39 -12.66 18.62 2.51
C ASN A 39 -11.17 18.54 2.83
N SER A 40 -10.82 18.84 4.09
CA SER A 40 -9.45 18.70 4.59
C SER A 40 -8.96 17.26 4.55
N ASN A 41 -7.65 17.07 4.44
CA ASN A 41 -7.06 15.76 4.48
C ASN A 41 -7.11 15.14 5.88
N LEU A 42 -7.26 13.82 5.94
CA LEU A 42 -6.98 13.06 7.17
C LEU A 42 -5.49 13.15 7.49
N PRO A 43 -5.12 13.12 8.78
CA PRO A 43 -3.74 12.94 9.17
C PRO A 43 -3.14 11.68 8.53
N LEU A 44 -1.87 11.75 8.18
CA LEU A 44 -1.17 10.60 7.64
C LEU A 44 -1.10 9.47 8.68
N MET A 45 -1.17 8.23 8.22
CA MET A 45 -1.06 7.04 9.09
C MET A 45 0.28 7.04 9.83
N THR A 46 0.23 6.61 11.09
CA THR A 46 1.43 6.34 11.89
C THR A 46 1.98 4.94 11.58
N ALA A 47 3.20 4.62 12.04
CA ALA A 47 3.76 3.27 11.95
C ALA A 47 2.82 2.22 12.59
N LYS A 48 2.26 2.53 13.77
CA LYS A 48 1.28 1.66 14.45
C LYS A 48 0.01 1.44 13.63
N ASP A 49 -0.46 2.46 12.93
CA ASP A 49 -1.60 2.29 12.01
C ASP A 49 -1.25 1.35 10.85
N MET A 50 -0.02 1.43 10.35
CA MET A 50 0.45 0.56 9.25
C MET A 50 0.63 -0.90 9.72
N ASP A 51 1.11 -1.14 10.94
CA ASP A 51 1.19 -2.47 11.53
C ASP A 51 -0.19 -3.12 11.73
N ASN A 52 -1.22 -2.32 11.95
CA ASN A 52 -2.59 -2.81 12.14
C ASN A 52 -3.41 -2.92 10.85
N LEU A 53 -2.79 -2.71 9.69
CA LEU A 53 -3.49 -2.95 8.42
C LEU A 53 -3.74 -4.44 8.21
N PRO A 54 -4.89 -4.80 7.63
CA PRO A 54 -5.09 -6.18 7.23
C PRO A 54 -3.99 -6.57 6.22
N PRO A 55 -3.47 -7.80 6.33
CA PRO A 55 -2.47 -8.27 5.38
C PRO A 55 -3.05 -8.29 3.96
N LEU A 56 -2.19 -8.12 2.96
CA LEU A 56 -2.57 -8.38 1.58
C LEU A 56 -3.02 -9.84 1.49
N LEU A 57 -4.27 -10.03 1.11
CA LEU A 57 -4.84 -11.38 0.99
C LEU A 57 -4.55 -11.89 -0.41
N TYR A 58 -3.73 -12.93 -0.49
CA TYR A 58 -3.68 -13.82 -1.65
C TYR A 58 -4.68 -14.93 -1.36
N GLN A 59 -5.87 -14.83 -1.95
CA GLN A 59 -6.94 -15.82 -1.78
C GLN A 59 -6.95 -16.74 -3.00
N ASP A 60 -7.41 -17.96 -2.80
CA ASP A 60 -7.53 -18.94 -3.90
C ASP A 60 -8.74 -18.66 -4.80
N ASP A 61 -9.49 -17.57 -4.54
CA ASP A 61 -10.68 -17.11 -5.26
C ASP A 61 -10.42 -15.90 -6.18
N GLU A 62 -9.16 -15.58 -6.46
CA GLU A 62 -8.81 -14.50 -7.39
C GLU A 62 -9.28 -14.82 -8.80
N LEU A 63 -9.91 -13.82 -9.43
CA LEU A 63 -10.47 -13.94 -10.77
C LEU A 63 -9.70 -13.07 -11.77
N ILE A 64 -9.53 -13.59 -12.98
CA ILE A 64 -8.99 -12.84 -14.10
C ILE A 64 -10.04 -12.65 -15.19
N TYR A 65 -10.17 -11.40 -15.66
CA TYR A 65 -10.99 -11.10 -16.83
C TYR A 65 -10.15 -11.22 -18.11
N GLN A 66 -10.62 -11.98 -19.06
CA GLN A 66 -10.03 -12.13 -20.39
C GLN A 66 -11.13 -11.97 -21.48
N ARG A 67 -10.72 -11.87 -22.74
CA ARG A 67 -11.67 -11.81 -23.86
C ARG A 67 -12.70 -12.96 -23.85
N SER A 68 -12.30 -14.13 -23.36
CA SER A 68 -13.15 -15.32 -23.21
C SER A 68 -14.08 -15.29 -21.99
N GLY A 69 -14.05 -14.25 -21.16
CA GLY A 69 -14.83 -14.11 -19.94
C GLY A 69 -13.99 -14.07 -18.68
N ILE A 70 -14.66 -14.24 -17.52
CA ILE A 70 -14.05 -14.29 -16.21
C ILE A 70 -13.73 -15.74 -15.85
N LYS A 71 -12.51 -16.00 -15.38
CA LYS A 71 -12.08 -17.31 -14.89
C LYS A 71 -11.24 -17.21 -13.62
N PRO A 72 -11.14 -18.27 -12.80
CA PRO A 72 -10.21 -18.32 -11.67
C PRO A 72 -8.75 -18.11 -12.14
N LEU A 73 -7.99 -17.32 -11.38
CA LEU A 73 -6.57 -17.12 -11.61
C LEU A 73 -5.81 -18.36 -11.13
N ASN A 74 -5.14 -19.06 -12.04
CA ASN A 74 -4.29 -20.19 -11.70
C ASN A 74 -2.80 -19.78 -11.66
N THR A 75 -1.94 -20.64 -11.13
CA THR A 75 -0.50 -20.39 -11.01
C THR A 75 0.17 -20.01 -12.33
N LYS A 76 -0.22 -20.62 -13.45
CA LYS A 76 0.36 -20.28 -14.78
C LYS A 76 -0.03 -18.88 -15.23
N ASP A 77 -1.30 -18.52 -15.03
CA ASP A 77 -1.78 -17.17 -15.32
C ASP A 77 -1.10 -16.16 -14.40
N PHE A 78 -0.95 -16.48 -13.10
CA PHE A 78 -0.26 -15.62 -12.15
C PHE A 78 1.18 -15.34 -12.62
N ILE A 79 1.98 -16.37 -12.89
CA ILE A 79 3.36 -16.24 -13.39
C ILE A 79 3.41 -15.43 -14.69
N LYS A 80 2.45 -15.64 -15.59
CA LYS A 80 2.38 -14.93 -16.85
C LYS A 80 2.19 -13.41 -16.69
N TYR A 81 1.40 -12.98 -15.69
CA TYR A 81 1.02 -11.57 -15.52
C TYR A 81 1.85 -10.84 -14.48
N THR A 82 2.33 -11.53 -13.45
CA THR A 82 3.10 -10.94 -12.35
C THR A 82 4.56 -11.39 -12.32
N GLY A 83 4.94 -12.40 -13.11
CA GLY A 83 6.27 -12.98 -13.11
C GLY A 83 6.54 -13.84 -11.87
N LEU A 84 7.83 -13.93 -11.52
CA LEU A 84 8.31 -14.69 -10.37
C LEU A 84 8.67 -13.79 -9.18
N SER A 85 8.27 -12.52 -9.21
CA SER A 85 8.61 -11.53 -8.20
C SER A 85 7.40 -11.17 -7.35
N TYR A 86 7.58 -11.14 -6.05
CA TYR A 86 6.62 -10.52 -5.14
C TYR A 86 6.84 -9.02 -5.12
N HIS A 87 5.82 -8.25 -5.48
CA HIS A 87 5.87 -6.79 -5.51
C HIS A 87 5.19 -6.24 -4.28
N THR A 88 5.92 -5.46 -3.48
CA THR A 88 5.38 -4.85 -2.26
C THR A 88 5.89 -3.43 -2.05
N VAL A 89 5.31 -2.74 -1.07
CA VAL A 89 5.69 -1.41 -0.60
C VAL A 89 5.75 -1.46 0.92
N TRP A 90 6.95 -1.33 1.48
CA TRP A 90 7.13 -1.29 2.92
C TRP A 90 6.94 0.12 3.50
N SER A 91 7.41 1.13 2.77
CA SER A 91 7.37 2.51 3.23
C SER A 91 6.70 3.45 2.23
N ILE A 92 6.13 4.54 2.74
CA ILE A 92 5.50 5.58 1.96
C ILE A 92 6.04 6.93 2.39
N GLY A 93 6.26 7.80 1.42
CA GLY A 93 6.81 9.13 1.60
C GLY A 93 8.22 9.25 1.06
N CYS A 94 8.64 10.46 0.75
CA CYS A 94 9.95 10.72 0.19
C CYS A 94 10.48 12.07 0.69
N PRO A 95 11.66 12.13 1.32
CA PRO A 95 12.23 13.38 1.80
C PRO A 95 12.83 14.23 0.67
N LEU A 96 13.03 13.62 -0.52
CA LEU A 96 13.66 14.26 -1.67
C LEU A 96 12.67 15.14 -2.45
N HIS A 97 13.19 16.12 -3.16
CA HIS A 97 12.41 17.05 -3.99
C HIS A 97 12.96 17.06 -5.42
N CYS A 98 12.95 15.90 -6.08
CA CYS A 98 13.48 15.75 -7.42
C CYS A 98 12.56 16.42 -8.45
N THR A 99 13.10 17.27 -9.31
CA THR A 99 12.34 18.11 -10.24
C THR A 99 11.52 17.33 -11.28
N TYR A 100 11.92 16.10 -11.57
CA TYR A 100 11.28 15.21 -12.55
C TYR A 100 10.31 14.20 -11.92
N CYS A 101 10.22 14.14 -10.58
CA CYS A 101 9.48 13.10 -9.88
C CYS A 101 8.07 13.57 -9.51
N GLY A 102 7.07 12.69 -9.72
CA GLY A 102 5.68 12.95 -9.33
C GLY A 102 5.50 13.16 -7.82
N ASN A 103 6.36 12.56 -6.97
CA ASN A 103 6.32 12.74 -5.52
C ASN A 103 6.49 14.20 -5.10
N THR A 104 7.20 15.01 -5.91
CA THR A 104 7.32 16.46 -5.69
C THR A 104 5.94 17.13 -5.62
N LYS A 105 4.98 16.71 -6.46
CA LYS A 105 3.62 17.25 -6.44
C LYS A 105 2.83 16.83 -5.20
N PHE A 106 3.06 15.62 -4.72
CA PHE A 106 2.47 15.20 -3.43
C PHE A 106 3.02 16.00 -2.27
N ILE A 107 4.32 16.32 -2.26
CA ILE A 107 4.98 17.14 -1.25
C ILE A 107 4.47 18.60 -1.32
N GLU A 108 4.30 19.16 -2.50
CA GLU A 108 3.74 20.50 -2.68
C GLU A 108 2.29 20.59 -2.17
N TYR A 109 1.52 19.51 -2.37
CA TYR A 109 0.13 19.43 -1.91
C TYR A 109 0.02 19.22 -0.39
N ASP A 110 0.87 18.35 0.17
CA ASP A 110 0.94 18.05 1.61
C ASP A 110 2.39 17.81 2.01
N ASN A 111 3.02 18.81 2.63
CA ASN A 111 4.43 18.72 3.06
C ASN A 111 4.70 17.58 4.06
N ALA A 112 3.67 17.07 4.74
CA ALA A 112 3.80 15.90 5.62
C ALA A 112 4.19 14.63 4.84
N TYR A 113 3.98 14.59 3.49
CA TYR A 113 4.41 13.49 2.63
C TYR A 113 5.93 13.29 2.60
N ARG A 114 6.72 14.30 2.96
CA ARG A 114 8.18 14.18 3.13
C ARG A 114 8.58 13.20 4.21
N ARG A 115 7.73 13.00 5.22
CA ARG A 115 8.01 12.09 6.32
C ARG A 115 7.77 10.66 5.88
N ILE A 116 8.84 9.85 5.88
CA ILE A 116 8.74 8.43 5.63
C ILE A 116 7.98 7.76 6.77
N ARG A 117 7.04 6.91 6.40
CA ARG A 117 6.22 6.10 7.28
C ARG A 117 6.33 4.67 6.80
N HIS A 118 6.46 3.74 7.73
CA HIS A 118 6.62 2.32 7.44
C HIS A 118 5.96 1.49 8.54
N SER A 119 5.60 0.25 8.24
CA SER A 119 5.29 -0.76 9.25
C SER A 119 6.56 -1.26 9.92
N SER A 120 6.43 -2.03 11.00
CA SER A 120 7.60 -2.66 11.61
C SER A 120 8.29 -3.63 10.65
N PRO A 121 9.60 -3.88 10.80
CA PRO A 121 10.33 -4.90 10.05
C PRO A 121 9.69 -6.29 10.15
N GLN A 122 9.12 -6.61 11.31
CA GLN A 122 8.41 -7.86 11.54
C GLN A 122 7.17 -7.98 10.65
N THR A 123 6.38 -6.91 10.55
CA THR A 123 5.15 -6.89 9.75
C THR A 123 5.44 -7.16 8.28
N ILE A 124 6.43 -6.49 7.70
CA ILE A 124 6.75 -6.69 6.28
C ILE A 124 7.35 -8.09 6.01
N VAL A 125 8.20 -8.60 6.91
CA VAL A 125 8.74 -9.95 6.78
C VAL A 125 7.63 -11.01 6.86
N GLU A 126 6.67 -10.87 7.79
CA GLU A 126 5.52 -11.76 7.87
C GLU A 126 4.61 -11.68 6.64
N GLU A 127 4.44 -10.50 6.04
CA GLU A 127 3.73 -10.34 4.77
C GLU A 127 4.41 -11.15 3.65
N ILE A 128 5.73 -10.99 3.50
CA ILE A 128 6.52 -11.71 2.49
C ILE A 128 6.45 -13.22 2.71
N LYS A 129 6.57 -13.70 3.96
CA LYS A 129 6.43 -15.13 4.30
C LYS A 129 5.08 -15.69 3.86
N ARG A 130 4.00 -14.95 4.12
CA ARG A 130 2.65 -15.35 3.67
C ARG A 130 2.57 -15.42 2.16
N ALA A 131 3.12 -14.42 1.45
CA ALA A 131 3.14 -14.42 0.00
C ALA A 131 3.87 -15.66 -0.56
N ILE A 132 5.06 -15.98 -0.03
CA ILE A 132 5.84 -17.14 -0.44
C ILE A 132 5.11 -18.46 -0.11
N SER A 133 4.46 -18.54 1.06
CA SER A 133 3.72 -19.75 1.44
C SER A 133 2.53 -20.04 0.52
N LYS A 134 1.88 -19.00 0.02
CA LYS A 134 0.76 -19.10 -0.93
C LYS A 134 1.23 -19.30 -2.37
N GLN A 135 2.40 -18.80 -2.71
CA GLN A 135 2.96 -18.81 -4.06
C GLN A 135 4.43 -19.28 -4.04
N PRO A 136 4.65 -20.60 -3.89
CA PRO A 136 5.99 -21.17 -3.73
C PRO A 136 6.94 -20.98 -4.94
N HIS A 137 6.40 -20.53 -6.07
CA HIS A 137 7.17 -20.22 -7.27
C HIS A 137 7.88 -18.86 -7.23
N LEU A 138 7.56 -18.02 -6.24
CA LEU A 138 8.22 -16.73 -6.07
C LEU A 138 9.72 -16.92 -5.82
N SER A 139 10.53 -16.19 -6.55
CA SER A 139 11.99 -16.28 -6.52
C SER A 139 12.69 -14.98 -6.16
N THR A 140 11.95 -13.86 -6.13
CA THR A 140 12.48 -12.54 -5.78
C THR A 140 11.43 -11.72 -5.06
N VAL A 141 11.87 -10.69 -4.31
CA VAL A 141 11.00 -9.66 -3.74
C VAL A 141 11.42 -8.30 -4.30
N ALA A 142 10.46 -7.54 -4.83
CA ALA A 142 10.69 -6.21 -5.35
C ALA A 142 9.95 -5.17 -4.50
N PHE A 143 10.70 -4.25 -3.92
CA PHE A 143 10.16 -3.11 -3.17
C PHE A 143 9.96 -1.91 -4.10
N HIS A 144 8.74 -1.37 -4.10
CA HIS A 144 8.35 -0.20 -4.91
C HIS A 144 8.12 1.04 -4.03
N ASP A 145 8.94 1.18 -3.01
CA ASP A 145 8.90 2.30 -2.09
C ASP A 145 9.27 3.62 -2.78
N ASP A 146 8.68 4.71 -2.34
CA ASP A 146 9.04 6.04 -2.83
C ASP A 146 10.53 6.37 -2.60
N SER A 147 11.08 5.91 -1.47
CA SER A 147 12.49 6.09 -1.11
C SER A 147 12.93 5.08 -0.05
N PHE A 148 13.10 3.82 -0.44
CA PHE A 148 13.46 2.71 0.48
C PHE A 148 14.72 3.01 1.32
N LEU A 149 15.78 3.50 0.69
CA LEU A 149 17.05 3.77 1.38
C LEU A 149 17.01 5.01 2.29
N SER A 150 15.91 5.75 2.31
CA SER A 150 15.71 6.85 3.27
C SER A 150 15.04 6.40 4.57
N LEU A 151 14.77 5.10 4.74
CA LEU A 151 14.35 4.53 6.02
C LEU A 151 15.42 4.71 7.09
N PRO A 152 15.06 4.81 8.38
CA PRO A 152 16.03 4.87 9.46
C PRO A 152 16.95 3.64 9.44
N TYR A 153 18.25 3.88 9.61
CA TYR A 153 19.26 2.81 9.53
C TYR A 153 18.96 1.61 10.45
N ALA A 154 18.54 1.89 11.68
CA ALA A 154 18.18 0.83 12.62
C ALA A 154 17.05 -0.07 12.12
N GLN A 155 16.06 0.49 11.39
CA GLN A 155 14.97 -0.27 10.80
C GLN A 155 15.43 -1.11 9.61
N LEU A 156 16.30 -0.56 8.78
CA LEU A 156 16.93 -1.30 7.67
C LEU A 156 17.80 -2.45 8.18
N GLU A 157 18.60 -2.22 9.24
CA GLU A 157 19.43 -3.25 9.84
C GLU A 157 18.61 -4.38 10.45
N GLU A 158 17.54 -4.05 11.20
CA GLU A 158 16.64 -5.04 11.77
C GLU A 158 15.92 -5.83 10.67
N PHE A 159 15.40 -5.14 9.65
CA PHE A 159 14.80 -5.79 8.49
C PHE A 159 15.78 -6.75 7.81
N ALA A 160 17.01 -6.32 7.54
CA ALA A 160 18.01 -7.16 6.88
C ALA A 160 18.33 -8.43 7.70
N LYS A 161 18.41 -8.32 9.03
CA LYS A 161 18.62 -9.48 9.92
C LYS A 161 17.44 -10.46 9.84
N LEU A 162 16.20 -9.97 9.95
CA LEU A 162 15.01 -10.79 9.86
C LEU A 162 14.84 -11.41 8.46
N TYR A 163 15.01 -10.60 7.41
CA TYR A 163 14.93 -11.06 6.03
C TYR A 163 15.91 -12.21 5.76
N LYS A 164 17.19 -12.04 6.14
CA LYS A 164 18.22 -13.05 5.97
C LYS A 164 17.91 -14.34 6.76
N ALA A 165 17.33 -14.22 7.94
CA ALA A 165 17.01 -15.37 8.78
C ALA A 165 15.79 -16.16 8.28
N GLU A 166 14.75 -15.46 7.78
CA GLU A 166 13.44 -16.04 7.55
C GLU A 166 13.04 -16.14 6.07
N ILE A 167 13.56 -15.26 5.23
CA ILE A 167 13.31 -15.23 3.78
C ILE A 167 14.50 -15.80 3.05
N LYS A 168 14.28 -16.83 2.24
CA LYS A 168 15.36 -17.57 1.55
C LYS A 168 15.48 -17.24 0.06
N ILE A 169 14.84 -16.16 -0.37
CA ILE A 169 14.90 -15.65 -1.75
C ILE A 169 15.44 -14.23 -1.77
N PRO A 170 16.14 -13.79 -2.84
CA PRO A 170 16.64 -12.44 -2.99
C PRO A 170 15.54 -11.39 -3.20
#